data_1672d870259f342b24271abed65450fd
#
_entry.id   1672d870259f342b24271abed65450fd
#
_cell.length_a   1.000
_cell.length_b   1.000
_cell.length_c   1.000
_cell.angle_alpha   90.00
_cell.angle_beta   90.00
_cell.angle_gamma   90.00
#
_symmetry.space_group_name_H-M   'P 1'
#
loop_
_entity.id
_entity.type
_entity.pdbx_description
1 polymer ?
#
loop_
_entity_poly.entity_id
_entity_poly.type
_entity_poly.pdbx_seq_one_letter_code
_entity_poly.pdbx_strand_id
1 'polypeptide(L)'
;MTAPASETAVRARPRYRTPRVEDAPALWEMVDQADALDNNSPYYYALWCRDFAATSLVATLDDEVIGFLTGYFRPDEPDTYLVWQEAVRPRHGIPMLGVQLFERAADRAVERGAVFIEATVSADNKAIIMVLKKVAKRYAAEVDTRVLFPGDLFPGEHHDEVLYRIGPLAPRAD
;
A
#
# COMPACT_ATOMS: atom_id res chain seq x y z
N MET A 1 38.40 2.29 -35.77
CA MET A 1 37.30 1.47 -35.16
C MET A 1 36.95 2.12 -33.84
N THR A 2 35.89 2.91 -33.84
CA THR A 2 35.41 3.65 -32.65
C THR A 2 34.32 2.82 -32.03
N ALA A 3 34.53 2.39 -30.80
CA ALA A 3 33.50 1.68 -30.03
C ALA A 3 32.32 2.63 -29.71
N PRO A 4 31.06 2.17 -29.80
CA PRO A 4 29.93 3.00 -29.43
C PRO A 4 29.92 3.19 -27.91
N ALA A 5 29.77 4.44 -27.49
CA ALA A 5 29.57 4.81 -26.11
C ALA A 5 28.32 4.10 -25.59
N SER A 6 28.47 3.38 -24.49
CA SER A 6 27.36 2.78 -23.73
C SER A 6 26.46 3.91 -23.23
N GLU A 7 25.32 4.09 -23.86
CA GLU A 7 24.23 4.92 -23.36
C GLU A 7 23.72 4.28 -22.05
N THR A 8 24.10 4.87 -20.93
CA THR A 8 23.59 4.47 -19.63
C THR A 8 22.10 4.80 -19.61
N ALA A 9 21.26 3.82 -19.88
CA ALA A 9 19.82 3.97 -19.81
C ALA A 9 19.46 4.54 -18.42
N VAL A 10 18.98 5.77 -18.38
CA VAL A 10 18.46 6.41 -17.16
C VAL A 10 17.32 5.55 -16.70
N ARG A 11 17.51 4.80 -15.62
CA ARG A 11 16.43 4.00 -15.03
C ARG A 11 15.30 4.95 -14.67
N ALA A 12 14.16 4.78 -15.32
CA ALA A 12 12.96 5.53 -15.04
C ALA A 12 12.61 5.41 -13.55
N ARG A 13 12.40 6.56 -12.89
CA ARG A 13 12.09 6.60 -11.46
C ARG A 13 10.62 6.93 -11.25
N PRO A 14 9.90 6.15 -10.45
CA PRO A 14 8.51 6.45 -10.16
C PRO A 14 8.40 7.75 -9.33
N ARG A 15 7.34 8.52 -9.59
CA ARG A 15 6.93 9.64 -8.75
C ARG A 15 5.83 9.18 -7.81
N TYR A 16 5.82 9.73 -6.61
CA TYR A 16 4.81 9.42 -5.59
C TYR A 16 4.04 10.67 -5.23
N ARG A 17 2.73 10.58 -5.27
CA ARG A 17 1.83 11.70 -4.96
C ARG A 17 0.53 11.22 -4.31
N THR A 18 -0.24 12.13 -3.76
CA THR A 18 -1.63 11.86 -3.38
C THR A 18 -2.47 11.51 -4.62
N PRO A 19 -3.43 10.58 -4.52
CA PRO A 19 -4.36 10.31 -5.61
C PRO A 19 -5.25 11.52 -5.90
N ARG A 20 -5.75 11.56 -7.13
CA ARG A 20 -6.79 12.48 -7.61
C ARG A 20 -8.00 11.66 -8.02
N VAL A 21 -9.17 12.29 -8.11
CA VAL A 21 -10.38 11.56 -8.53
C VAL A 21 -10.23 10.92 -9.91
N GLU A 22 -9.46 11.54 -10.80
CA GLU A 22 -9.16 11.04 -12.14
C GLU A 22 -8.31 9.78 -12.15
N ASP A 23 -7.64 9.45 -11.04
CA ASP A 23 -6.87 8.20 -10.91
C ASP A 23 -7.79 7.00 -10.60
N ALA A 24 -9.00 7.21 -10.12
CA ALA A 24 -9.88 6.15 -9.64
C ALA A 24 -10.12 5.01 -10.64
N PRO A 25 -10.30 5.26 -11.96
CA PRO A 25 -10.41 4.19 -12.93
C PRO A 25 -9.16 3.28 -12.98
N ALA A 26 -7.97 3.87 -12.90
CA ALA A 26 -6.72 3.11 -12.92
C ALA A 26 -6.54 2.26 -11.65
N LEU A 27 -6.97 2.76 -10.49
CA LEU A 27 -6.97 1.99 -9.25
C LEU A 27 -7.91 0.78 -9.34
N TRP A 28 -9.13 1.02 -9.81
CA TRP A 28 -10.12 -0.05 -9.99
C TRP A 28 -9.62 -1.12 -10.95
N GLU A 29 -9.08 -0.74 -12.12
CA GLU A 29 -8.53 -1.68 -13.10
C GLU A 29 -7.39 -2.54 -12.53
N MET A 30 -6.51 -1.96 -11.70
CA MET A 30 -5.41 -2.70 -11.10
C MET A 30 -5.91 -3.80 -10.16
N VAL A 31 -6.98 -3.54 -9.43
CA VAL A 31 -7.58 -4.53 -8.52
C VAL A 31 -8.39 -5.56 -9.29
N ASP A 32 -9.16 -5.13 -10.30
CA ASP A 32 -9.94 -6.03 -11.16
C ASP A 32 -9.07 -7.07 -11.91
N GLN A 33 -7.83 -6.70 -12.20
CA GLN A 33 -6.83 -7.58 -12.83
C GLN A 33 -6.01 -8.42 -11.84
N ALA A 34 -6.20 -8.23 -10.54
CA ALA A 34 -5.44 -8.91 -9.50
C ALA A 34 -6.25 -10.05 -8.88
N ASP A 35 -5.84 -11.29 -9.11
CA ASP A 35 -6.54 -12.50 -8.61
C ASP A 35 -6.60 -12.60 -7.07
N ALA A 36 -5.75 -11.85 -6.36
CA ALA A 36 -5.58 -11.96 -4.91
C ALA A 36 -6.27 -10.83 -4.11
N LEU A 37 -7.01 -9.95 -4.77
CA LEU A 37 -7.64 -8.80 -4.13
C LEU A 37 -9.15 -8.78 -4.38
N ASP A 38 -9.91 -8.50 -3.32
CA ASP A 38 -11.34 -8.23 -3.44
C ASP A 38 -11.57 -6.90 -4.17
N ASN A 39 -12.31 -6.95 -5.27
CA ASN A 39 -12.62 -5.75 -6.02
C ASN A 39 -13.85 -5.05 -5.43
N ASN A 40 -13.72 -3.73 -5.29
CA ASN A 40 -14.80 -2.86 -4.87
C ASN A 40 -15.48 -2.22 -6.11
N SER A 41 -16.63 -1.56 -5.91
CA SER A 41 -17.26 -0.83 -7.01
C SER A 41 -16.38 0.33 -7.50
N PRO A 42 -16.46 0.73 -8.79
CA PRO A 42 -15.73 1.90 -9.29
C PRO A 42 -16.01 3.19 -8.49
N TYR A 43 -17.23 3.32 -7.97
CA TYR A 43 -17.63 4.46 -7.11
C TYR A 43 -16.80 4.52 -5.81
N TYR A 44 -16.48 3.37 -5.22
CA TYR A 44 -15.63 3.29 -4.04
C TYR A 44 -14.28 3.96 -4.28
N TYR A 45 -13.60 3.67 -5.39
CA TYR A 45 -12.28 4.27 -5.69
C TYR A 45 -12.37 5.77 -5.94
N ALA A 46 -13.43 6.25 -6.61
CA ALA A 46 -13.65 7.68 -6.80
C ALA A 46 -13.86 8.41 -5.46
N LEU A 47 -14.67 7.83 -4.57
CA LEU A 47 -14.90 8.34 -3.21
C LEU A 47 -13.60 8.37 -2.41
N TRP A 48 -12.82 7.29 -2.48
CA TRP A 48 -11.54 7.19 -1.77
C TRP A 48 -10.53 8.22 -2.25
N CYS A 49 -10.39 8.39 -3.57
CA CYS A 49 -9.51 9.42 -4.15
C CYS A 49 -9.94 10.86 -3.82
N ARG A 50 -11.22 11.08 -3.45
CA ARG A 50 -11.72 12.36 -2.99
C ARG A 50 -11.52 12.57 -1.49
N ASP A 51 -12.00 11.65 -0.67
CA ASP A 51 -12.16 11.86 0.78
C ASP A 51 -10.93 11.39 1.59
N PHE A 52 -10.21 10.37 1.09
CA PHE A 52 -9.04 9.80 1.73
C PHE A 52 -7.74 10.01 0.93
N ALA A 53 -7.73 10.96 -0.01
CA ALA A 53 -6.55 11.28 -0.82
C ALA A 53 -5.34 11.63 0.05
N ALA A 54 -5.55 12.43 1.10
CA ALA A 54 -4.48 12.91 1.96
C ALA A 54 -3.75 11.80 2.74
N THR A 55 -4.39 10.65 2.93
CA THR A 55 -3.85 9.47 3.62
C THR A 55 -3.52 8.32 2.68
N SER A 56 -3.65 8.53 1.37
CA SER A 56 -3.40 7.54 0.32
C SER A 56 -2.25 7.97 -0.59
N LEU A 57 -1.74 7.06 -1.39
CA LEU A 57 -0.57 7.26 -2.23
C LEU A 57 -0.75 6.58 -3.58
N VAL A 58 -0.33 7.24 -4.65
CA VAL A 58 -0.13 6.62 -5.97
C VAL A 58 1.31 6.76 -6.40
N ALA A 59 1.80 5.75 -7.11
CA ALA A 59 3.06 5.78 -7.83
C ALA A 59 2.77 5.94 -9.32
N THR A 60 3.45 6.89 -9.97
CA THR A 60 3.32 7.11 -11.40
C THR A 60 4.67 6.96 -12.10
N LEU A 61 4.64 6.48 -13.33
CA LEU A 61 5.76 6.42 -14.25
C LEU A 61 5.28 6.96 -15.60
N ASP A 62 5.98 7.96 -16.14
CA ASP A 62 5.59 8.63 -17.39
C ASP A 62 4.11 9.07 -17.37
N ASP A 63 3.67 9.64 -16.23
CA ASP A 63 2.31 10.08 -15.91
C ASP A 63 1.24 8.97 -15.81
N GLU A 64 1.59 7.73 -16.05
CA GLU A 64 0.72 6.58 -15.85
C GLU A 64 0.77 6.10 -14.39
N VAL A 65 -0.40 5.79 -13.78
CA VAL A 65 -0.47 5.18 -12.45
C VAL A 65 -0.06 3.71 -12.54
N ILE A 66 1.02 3.36 -11.86
CA ILE A 66 1.60 2.00 -11.84
C ILE A 66 1.44 1.28 -10.51
N GLY A 67 0.92 1.95 -9.50
CA GLY A 67 0.63 1.36 -8.20
C GLY A 67 -0.03 2.35 -7.27
N PHE A 68 -0.71 1.84 -6.26
CA PHE A 68 -1.35 2.66 -5.24
C PHE A 68 -1.36 1.96 -3.89
N LEU A 69 -1.53 2.76 -2.85
CA LEU A 69 -1.87 2.32 -1.51
C LEU A 69 -2.93 3.26 -0.95
N THR A 70 -4.03 2.71 -0.49
CA THR A 70 -5.09 3.43 0.20
C THR A 70 -5.05 3.13 1.69
N GLY A 71 -5.32 4.13 2.51
CA GLY A 71 -5.34 3.99 3.95
C GLY A 71 -5.96 5.20 4.64
N TYR A 72 -6.21 5.07 5.93
CA TYR A 72 -6.80 6.12 6.74
C TYR A 72 -6.40 5.98 8.21
N PHE A 73 -6.51 7.07 8.97
CA PHE A 73 -6.40 7.03 10.43
C PHE A 73 -7.72 6.54 11.02
N ARG A 74 -7.64 5.58 11.93
CA ARG A 74 -8.84 5.01 12.56
C ARG A 74 -9.57 6.07 13.38
N PRO A 75 -10.88 6.23 13.23
CA PRO A 75 -11.63 7.26 13.96
C PRO A 75 -11.53 7.13 15.48
N ASP A 76 -11.56 5.89 15.99
CA ASP A 76 -11.52 5.62 17.43
C ASP A 76 -10.10 5.45 18.00
N GLU A 77 -9.10 5.35 17.13
CA GLU A 77 -7.68 5.24 17.46
C GLU A 77 -6.87 6.15 16.52
N PRO A 78 -6.89 7.48 16.75
CA PRO A 78 -6.34 8.46 15.80
C PRO A 78 -4.82 8.44 15.66
N ASP A 79 -4.11 7.69 16.50
CA ASP A 79 -2.70 7.37 16.42
C ASP A 79 -2.40 6.09 15.61
N THR A 80 -3.42 5.47 15.04
CA THR A 80 -3.34 4.22 14.29
C THR A 80 -3.73 4.46 12.83
N TYR A 81 -2.78 4.21 11.92
CA TYR A 81 -2.99 4.27 10.48
C TYR A 81 -3.29 2.87 9.95
N LEU A 82 -4.46 2.68 9.35
CA LEU A 82 -4.86 1.43 8.73
C LEU A 82 -4.63 1.50 7.22
N VAL A 83 -3.85 0.57 6.70
CA VAL A 83 -3.70 0.32 5.27
C VAL A 83 -4.87 -0.53 4.83
N TRP A 84 -5.67 0.01 3.91
CA TRP A 84 -6.86 -0.67 3.40
C TRP A 84 -6.53 -1.59 2.22
N GLN A 85 -5.91 -1.05 1.17
CA GLN A 85 -5.63 -1.81 -0.04
C GLN A 85 -4.36 -1.30 -0.73
N GLU A 86 -3.59 -2.22 -1.27
CA GLU A 86 -2.41 -1.94 -2.06
C GLU A 86 -2.42 -2.80 -3.32
N ALA A 87 -2.14 -2.19 -4.46
CA ALA A 87 -1.93 -2.91 -5.71
C ALA A 87 -0.85 -2.25 -6.55
N VAL A 88 -0.19 -3.05 -7.38
CA VAL A 88 0.80 -2.60 -8.36
C VAL A 88 0.52 -3.25 -9.71
N ARG A 89 0.66 -2.48 -10.80
CA ARG A 89 0.53 -3.04 -12.16
C ARG A 89 1.60 -4.11 -12.38
N PRO A 90 1.27 -5.23 -13.00
CA PRO A 90 2.28 -6.19 -13.42
C PRO A 90 3.21 -5.55 -14.47
N ARG A 91 4.48 -5.98 -14.47
CA ARG A 91 5.48 -5.58 -15.48
C ARG A 91 5.82 -4.08 -15.54
N HIS A 92 5.59 -3.32 -14.48
CA HIS A 92 5.93 -1.90 -14.39
C HIS A 92 7.45 -1.63 -14.37
N GLY A 93 8.28 -2.66 -14.19
CA GLY A 93 9.75 -2.55 -14.25
C GLY A 93 10.45 -1.92 -13.03
N ILE A 94 9.71 -1.52 -12.00
CA ILE A 94 10.27 -0.92 -10.79
C ILE A 94 10.43 -1.97 -9.70
N PRO A 95 11.66 -2.31 -9.28
CA PRO A 95 11.88 -3.31 -8.24
C PRO A 95 11.20 -2.93 -6.92
N MET A 96 10.52 -3.88 -6.28
CA MET A 96 9.94 -3.72 -4.95
C MET A 96 8.97 -2.52 -4.82
N LEU A 97 8.20 -2.21 -5.86
CA LEU A 97 7.31 -1.05 -5.88
C LEU A 97 6.29 -1.07 -4.72
N GLY A 98 5.69 -2.24 -4.42
CA GLY A 98 4.78 -2.37 -3.27
C GLY A 98 5.48 -2.02 -1.96
N VAL A 99 6.68 -2.55 -1.71
CA VAL A 99 7.45 -2.16 -0.50
C VAL A 99 7.70 -0.65 -0.45
N GLN A 100 8.07 -0.04 -1.58
CA GLN A 100 8.31 1.40 -1.65
C GLN A 100 7.03 2.21 -1.39
N LEU A 101 5.88 1.78 -1.90
CA LEU A 101 4.58 2.40 -1.62
C LEU A 101 4.26 2.33 -0.12
N PHE A 102 4.37 1.15 0.45
CA PHE A 102 4.06 0.93 1.86
C PHE A 102 4.98 1.73 2.78
N GLU A 103 6.29 1.68 2.55
CA GLU A 103 7.27 2.45 3.34
C GLU A 103 7.00 3.96 3.28
N ARG A 104 6.66 4.50 2.11
CA ARG A 104 6.33 5.93 1.96
C ARG A 104 5.01 6.31 2.61
N ALA A 105 4.01 5.42 2.54
CA ALA A 105 2.75 5.63 3.25
C ALA A 105 2.97 5.61 4.77
N ALA A 106 3.80 4.68 5.26
CA ALA A 106 4.20 4.60 6.66
C ALA A 106 4.95 5.87 7.11
N ASP A 107 5.96 6.33 6.36
CA ASP A 107 6.69 7.57 6.66
C ASP A 107 5.72 8.76 6.78
N ARG A 108 4.80 8.93 5.82
CA ARG A 108 3.78 9.98 5.85
C ARG A 108 2.81 9.85 7.04
N ALA A 109 2.46 8.62 7.39
CA ALA A 109 1.59 8.38 8.54
C ALA A 109 2.28 8.77 9.85
N VAL A 110 3.56 8.39 10.03
CA VAL A 110 4.37 8.77 11.19
C VAL A 110 4.56 10.29 11.28
N GLU A 111 4.85 10.98 10.17
CA GLU A 111 4.92 12.45 10.10
C GLU A 111 3.60 13.12 10.55
N ARG A 112 2.48 12.42 10.43
CA ARG A 112 1.13 12.87 10.84
C ARG A 112 0.71 12.36 12.20
N GLY A 113 1.60 11.72 12.93
CA GLY A 113 1.38 11.29 14.32
C GLY A 113 0.97 9.82 14.49
N ALA A 114 1.09 8.98 13.47
CA ALA A 114 0.87 7.55 13.64
C ALA A 114 1.92 6.94 14.58
N VAL A 115 1.44 6.23 15.58
CA VAL A 115 2.24 5.39 16.49
C VAL A 115 2.14 3.92 16.06
N PHE A 116 1.03 3.55 15.43
CA PHE A 116 0.79 2.20 14.92
C PHE A 116 0.38 2.20 13.45
N ILE A 117 0.81 1.17 12.74
CA ILE A 117 0.30 0.82 11.40
C ILE A 117 -0.41 -0.52 11.50
N GLU A 118 -1.60 -0.59 10.93
CA GLU A 118 -2.39 -1.81 10.83
C GLU A 118 -2.69 -2.17 9.37
N ALA A 119 -2.75 -3.46 9.11
CA ALA A 119 -3.31 -4.02 7.88
C ALA A 119 -3.96 -5.36 8.19
N THR A 120 -5.05 -5.70 7.51
CA THR A 120 -5.63 -7.04 7.53
C THR A 120 -5.20 -7.80 6.30
N VAL A 121 -4.87 -9.05 6.48
CA VAL A 121 -4.31 -9.90 5.42
C VAL A 121 -4.78 -11.33 5.60
N SER A 122 -5.21 -11.99 4.53
CA SER A 122 -5.39 -13.44 4.55
C SER A 122 -4.05 -14.16 4.68
N ALA A 123 -4.04 -15.30 5.36
CA ALA A 123 -2.80 -16.02 5.72
C ALA A 123 -2.00 -16.53 4.51
N ASP A 124 -2.62 -16.67 3.36
CA ASP A 124 -2.03 -17.11 2.09
C ASP A 124 -1.38 -15.97 1.29
N ASN A 125 -1.69 -14.70 1.58
CA ASN A 125 -1.07 -13.55 0.92
C ASN A 125 0.35 -13.27 1.44
N LYS A 126 1.27 -14.16 1.07
CA LYS A 126 2.68 -14.08 1.51
C LYS A 126 3.41 -12.84 1.04
N ALA A 127 2.98 -12.24 -0.08
CA ALA A 127 3.60 -11.05 -0.63
C ALA A 127 3.46 -9.85 0.32
N ILE A 128 2.23 -9.55 0.75
CA ILE A 128 1.98 -8.45 1.67
C ILE A 128 2.55 -8.73 3.07
N ILE A 129 2.50 -9.98 3.55
CA ILE A 129 3.11 -10.36 4.83
C ILE A 129 4.62 -10.05 4.81
N MET A 130 5.30 -10.27 3.68
CA MET A 130 6.72 -9.91 3.54
C MET A 130 6.92 -8.38 3.57
N VAL A 131 6.03 -7.61 2.95
CA VAL A 131 6.06 -6.13 3.00
C VAL A 131 5.95 -5.66 4.44
N LEU A 132 4.94 -6.15 5.18
CA LEU A 132 4.71 -5.81 6.58
C LEU A 132 5.93 -6.10 7.47
N LYS A 133 6.56 -7.26 7.30
CA LYS A 133 7.79 -7.61 8.03
C LYS A 133 8.95 -6.68 7.70
N LYS A 134 9.09 -6.24 6.45
CA LYS A 134 10.13 -5.26 6.04
C LYS A 134 9.89 -3.90 6.67
N VAL A 135 8.63 -3.44 6.70
CA VAL A 135 8.26 -2.18 7.33
C VAL A 135 8.54 -2.23 8.84
N ALA A 136 8.12 -3.29 9.52
CA ALA A 136 8.42 -3.48 10.94
C ALA A 136 9.93 -3.44 11.23
N LYS A 137 10.72 -4.16 10.43
CA LYS A 137 12.18 -4.13 10.55
C LYS A 137 12.76 -2.73 10.34
N ARG A 138 12.25 -1.97 9.36
CA ARG A 138 12.70 -0.61 9.06
C ARG A 138 12.53 0.33 10.26
N TYR A 139 11.43 0.19 11.00
CA TYR A 139 11.13 0.99 12.18
C TYR A 139 11.64 0.39 13.49
N ALA A 140 12.30 -0.78 13.45
CA ALA A 140 12.65 -1.58 14.64
C ALA A 140 11.44 -1.80 15.57
N ALA A 141 10.26 -1.97 14.97
CA ALA A 141 8.98 -2.08 15.67
C ALA A 141 8.57 -3.55 15.81
N GLU A 142 7.78 -3.82 16.83
CA GLU A 142 7.16 -5.12 17.04
C GLU A 142 5.99 -5.35 16.07
N VAL A 143 5.64 -6.60 15.83
CA VAL A 143 4.49 -7.02 15.05
C VAL A 143 3.61 -7.88 15.93
N ASP A 144 2.42 -7.39 16.24
CA ASP A 144 1.37 -8.20 16.87
C ASP A 144 0.38 -8.69 15.81
N THR A 145 -0.09 -9.94 15.96
CA THR A 145 -1.00 -10.55 14.99
C THR A 145 -2.16 -11.23 15.70
N ARG A 146 -3.38 -11.02 15.18
CA ARG A 146 -4.59 -11.68 15.65
C ARG A 146 -5.61 -11.80 14.54
N VAL A 147 -6.49 -12.80 14.61
CA VAL A 147 -7.67 -12.84 13.74
C VAL A 147 -8.56 -11.67 14.12
N LEU A 148 -8.82 -10.78 13.19
CA LEU A 148 -9.72 -9.63 13.36
C LEU A 148 -11.14 -10.00 12.95
N PHE A 149 -11.28 -10.59 11.77
CA PHE A 149 -12.54 -11.03 11.22
C PHE A 149 -12.44 -12.51 10.83
N PRO A 150 -13.16 -13.41 11.52
CA PRO A 150 -13.27 -14.80 11.08
C PRO A 150 -13.94 -14.90 9.70
N GLY A 151 -13.51 -15.87 8.88
CA GLY A 151 -14.02 -16.05 7.53
C GLY A 151 -15.52 -16.27 7.44
N ASP A 152 -16.15 -16.82 8.50
CA ASP A 152 -17.60 -17.04 8.58
C ASP A 152 -18.44 -15.76 8.71
N LEU A 153 -17.81 -14.60 8.92
CA LEU A 153 -18.49 -13.29 8.85
C LEU A 153 -18.80 -12.87 7.41
N PHE A 154 -18.17 -13.49 6.42
CA PHE A 154 -18.30 -13.11 5.02
C PHE A 154 -19.19 -14.09 4.26
N PRO A 155 -19.93 -13.64 3.25
CA PRO A 155 -20.69 -14.55 2.40
C PRO A 155 -19.76 -15.42 1.57
N GLY A 156 -20.08 -16.72 1.46
CA GLY A 156 -19.30 -17.69 0.67
C GLY A 156 -18.08 -18.23 1.43
N GLU A 157 -17.13 -18.80 0.72
CA GLU A 157 -15.86 -19.26 1.26
C GLU A 157 -14.89 -18.07 1.35
N HIS A 158 -14.55 -17.67 2.57
CA HIS A 158 -13.61 -16.59 2.83
C HIS A 158 -12.59 -17.02 3.89
N HIS A 159 -11.33 -16.61 3.73
CA HIS A 159 -10.32 -16.82 4.74
C HIS A 159 -10.50 -15.84 5.90
N ASP A 160 -9.93 -16.20 7.06
CA ASP A 160 -9.82 -15.27 8.18
C ASP A 160 -8.99 -14.04 7.76
N GLU A 161 -9.46 -12.85 8.15
CA GLU A 161 -8.70 -11.61 8.06
C GLU A 161 -7.83 -11.46 9.30
N VAL A 162 -6.53 -11.65 9.13
CA VAL A 162 -5.54 -11.52 10.19
C VAL A 162 -5.04 -10.09 10.26
N LEU A 163 -5.26 -9.44 11.39
CA LEU A 163 -4.68 -8.13 11.68
C LEU A 163 -3.19 -8.28 11.96
N TYR A 164 -2.40 -7.46 11.29
CA TYR A 164 -1.02 -7.17 11.61
C TYR A 164 -0.94 -5.75 12.16
N ARG A 165 -0.56 -5.61 13.43
CA ARG A 165 -0.32 -4.31 14.07
C ARG A 165 1.16 -4.13 14.29
N ILE A 166 1.72 -3.11 13.67
CA ILE A 166 3.15 -2.77 13.72
C ILE A 166 3.31 -1.54 14.59
N GLY A 167 4.11 -1.64 15.63
CA GLY A 167 4.37 -0.50 16.52
C GLY A 167 4.79 -0.92 17.93
N PRO A 168 5.08 0.05 18.83
CA PRO A 168 5.03 1.48 18.55
C PRO A 168 6.13 1.94 17.58
N LEU A 169 5.76 2.86 16.67
CA LEU A 169 6.68 3.45 15.71
C LEU A 169 7.32 4.68 16.34
N ALA A 170 8.63 4.74 16.35
CA ALA A 170 9.34 5.95 16.72
C ALA A 170 9.58 6.82 15.48
N PRO A 171 9.47 8.17 15.57
CA PRO A 171 9.98 9.05 14.54
C PRO A 171 11.44 8.70 14.26
N ARG A 172 11.82 8.62 12.99
CA ARG A 172 13.23 8.37 12.66
C ARG A 172 14.05 9.54 13.16
N ALA A 173 15.10 9.24 13.95
CA ALA A 173 16.15 10.22 14.17
C ALA A 173 16.84 10.47 12.82
N ASP A 174 16.90 11.73 12.40
CA ASP A 174 17.60 12.19 11.20
C ASP A 174 19.11 11.87 11.25
#